data_d7ac740c27b543f25ee5763d7cccdb3a
#
_entry.id   d7ac740c27b543f25ee5763d7cccdb3a
#
_cell.length_a   1.000
_cell.length_b   1.000
_cell.length_c   1.000
_cell.angle_alpha   90.00
_cell.angle_beta   90.00
_cell.angle_gamma   90.00
#
_symmetry.space_group_name_H-M   'P 1'
#
loop_
_entity.id
_entity.type
_entity.pdbx_description
1 polymer ?
#
loop_
_entity_poly.entity_id
_entity_poly.type
_entity_poly.pdbx_seq_one_letter_code
_entity_poly.pdbx_strand_id
1 'polypeptide(L)'
;MEKLFALQERKEALRIVLEVRKVLTRVSSVMRSNYYVAREEIKNDGGNVYLFDAYFCEVYDCFNDDVNLFNEFTYNYEGTTEDIKEMFIDLYGEDVDALPDCLRNAINWDDVISDFIRFDCIAVNYNYDTYYFRNV
;
A
#
# COMPACT_ATOMS: atom_id res chain seq x y z
N MET A 1 26.68 4.87 -9.75
CA MET A 1 25.20 4.80 -9.73
C MET A 1 24.68 3.93 -8.61
N GLU A 2 25.16 2.70 -8.46
CA GLU A 2 24.72 1.79 -7.40
C GLU A 2 24.90 2.34 -5.99
N LYS A 3 26.04 2.99 -5.71
CA LYS A 3 26.31 3.63 -4.41
C LYS A 3 25.33 4.76 -4.10
N LEU A 4 24.92 5.52 -5.12
CA LEU A 4 23.98 6.62 -4.96
C LEU A 4 22.58 6.09 -4.64
N PHE A 5 22.11 5.05 -5.35
CA PHE A 5 20.82 4.41 -5.07
C PHE A 5 20.78 3.80 -3.67
N ALA A 6 21.86 3.09 -3.27
CA ALA A 6 21.94 2.51 -1.92
C ALA A 6 21.88 3.59 -0.84
N LEU A 7 22.52 4.75 -1.07
CA LEU A 7 22.47 5.88 -0.14
C LEU A 7 21.07 6.48 -0.05
N GLN A 8 20.38 6.64 -1.18
CA GLN A 8 19.01 7.15 -1.22
C GLN A 8 18.04 6.22 -0.53
N GLU A 9 18.17 4.90 -0.74
CA GLU A 9 17.36 3.90 -0.06
C GLU A 9 17.55 3.95 1.46
N ARG A 10 18.79 4.10 1.92
CA ARG A 10 19.10 4.23 3.35
C ARG A 10 18.50 5.50 3.95
N LYS A 11 18.57 6.61 3.23
CA LYS A 11 17.96 7.88 3.68
C LYS A 11 16.45 7.76 3.79
N GLU A 12 15.82 7.11 2.81
CA GLU A 12 14.37 6.91 2.82
C GLU A 12 13.96 5.99 3.97
N ALA A 13 14.68 4.89 4.18
CA ALA A 13 14.43 3.98 5.30
C ALA A 13 14.58 4.70 6.65
N LEU A 14 15.61 5.55 6.80
CA LEU A 14 15.80 6.31 8.03
C LEU A 14 14.68 7.32 8.24
N ARG A 15 14.26 8.01 7.19
CA ARG A 15 13.12 8.94 7.26
C ARG A 15 11.88 8.25 7.78
N ILE A 16 11.57 7.08 7.24
CA ILE A 16 10.39 6.30 7.63
C ILE A 16 10.50 5.83 9.08
N VAL A 17 11.66 5.35 9.50
CA VAL A 17 11.90 4.92 10.89
C VAL A 17 11.66 6.08 11.86
N LEU A 18 12.13 7.28 11.51
CA LEU A 18 11.92 8.48 12.35
C LEU A 18 10.43 8.86 12.42
N GLU A 19 9.71 8.77 11.31
CA GLU A 19 8.26 8.99 11.29
C GLU A 19 7.51 7.98 12.16
N VAL A 20 7.86 6.70 12.07
CA VAL A 20 7.27 5.65 12.91
C VAL A 20 7.50 5.94 14.38
N ARG A 21 8.69 6.36 14.77
CA ARG A 21 9.00 6.71 16.17
C ARG A 21 8.06 7.80 16.68
N LYS A 22 7.80 8.82 15.87
CA LYS A 22 6.84 9.88 16.22
C LYS A 22 5.43 9.33 16.41
N VAL A 23 4.98 8.48 15.48
CA VAL A 23 3.66 7.85 15.55
C VAL A 23 3.54 6.98 16.79
N LEU A 24 4.57 6.19 17.11
CA LEU A 24 4.54 5.29 18.28
C LEU A 24 4.44 6.04 19.61
N THR A 25 4.82 7.31 19.67
CA THR A 25 4.61 8.12 20.88
C THR A 25 3.16 8.56 21.04
N ARG A 26 2.33 8.46 19.99
CA ARG A 26 0.94 8.94 19.95
C ARG A 26 -0.08 7.82 20.13
N VAL A 27 0.35 6.58 20.09
CA VAL A 27 -0.55 5.41 20.15
C VAL A 27 -0.50 4.76 21.52
N SER A 28 -1.50 3.89 21.80
CA SER A 28 -1.55 3.11 23.03
C SER A 28 -0.40 2.10 23.10
N SER A 29 -0.12 1.60 24.30
CA SER A 29 0.86 0.53 24.47
C SER A 29 0.47 -0.75 23.73
N VAL A 30 -0.84 -1.02 23.62
CA VAL A 30 -1.38 -2.17 22.89
C VAL A 30 -1.12 -1.99 21.38
N MET A 31 -1.42 -0.83 20.81
CA MET A 31 -1.15 -0.55 19.41
C MET A 31 0.35 -0.61 19.09
N ARG A 32 1.18 -0.13 19.99
CA ARG A 32 2.64 -0.23 19.84
C ARG A 32 3.10 -1.67 19.79
N SER A 33 2.57 -2.51 20.66
CA SER A 33 2.83 -3.96 20.65
C SER A 33 2.34 -4.59 19.33
N ASN A 34 1.14 -4.24 18.88
CA ASN A 34 0.59 -4.72 17.60
C ASN A 34 1.51 -4.37 16.42
N TYR A 35 2.06 -3.16 16.42
CA TYR A 35 3.01 -2.75 15.39
C TYR A 35 4.24 -3.64 15.36
N TYR A 36 4.87 -3.88 16.50
CA TYR A 36 6.09 -4.69 16.54
C TYR A 36 5.82 -6.16 16.19
N VAL A 37 4.70 -6.71 16.63
CA VAL A 37 4.29 -8.08 16.27
C VAL A 37 4.09 -8.20 14.77
N ALA A 38 3.34 -7.29 14.17
CA ALA A 38 3.07 -7.31 12.73
C ALA A 38 4.37 -7.13 11.92
N ARG A 39 5.23 -6.23 12.34
CA ARG A 39 6.51 -5.98 11.66
C ARG A 39 7.39 -7.22 11.63
N GLU A 40 7.44 -7.96 12.73
CA GLU A 40 8.19 -9.21 12.79
C GLU A 40 7.58 -10.29 11.90
N GLU A 41 6.25 -10.40 11.86
CA GLU A 41 5.55 -11.32 10.95
C GLU A 41 5.84 -11.01 9.48
N ILE A 42 5.84 -9.73 9.09
CA ILE A 42 6.15 -9.30 7.73
C ILE A 42 7.60 -9.64 7.38
N LYS A 43 8.52 -9.38 8.29
CA LYS A 43 9.93 -9.71 8.11
C LYS A 43 10.13 -11.22 7.92
N ASN A 44 9.48 -12.03 8.73
CA ASN A 44 9.58 -13.49 8.66
C ASN A 44 8.95 -14.04 7.37
N ASP A 45 7.95 -13.37 6.85
CA ASP A 45 7.28 -13.73 5.59
C ASP A 45 8.04 -13.23 4.34
N GLY A 46 9.17 -12.56 4.53
CA GLY A 46 9.96 -12.00 3.43
C GLY A 46 9.42 -10.70 2.85
N GLY A 47 8.49 -10.05 3.54
CA GLY A 47 7.88 -8.80 3.08
C GLY A 47 8.74 -7.58 3.32
N ASN A 48 8.30 -6.45 2.77
CA ASN A 48 8.99 -5.17 2.88
C ASN A 48 8.56 -4.45 4.17
N VAL A 49 9.40 -4.54 5.20
CA VAL A 49 9.11 -3.92 6.50
C VAL A 49 9.05 -2.40 6.45
N TYR A 50 9.80 -1.77 5.56
CA TYR A 50 9.78 -0.29 5.43
C TYR A 50 8.53 0.20 4.72
N LEU A 51 8.00 -0.55 3.76
CA LEU A 51 6.70 -0.26 3.16
C LEU A 51 5.60 -0.41 4.21
N PHE A 52 5.66 -1.44 5.05
CA PHE A 52 4.75 -1.59 6.19
C PHE A 52 4.83 -0.40 7.14
N ASP A 53 6.04 0.05 7.47
CA ASP A 53 6.24 1.22 8.32
C ASP A 53 5.58 2.45 7.73
N ALA A 54 5.75 2.69 6.42
CA ALA A 54 5.12 3.79 5.71
C ALA A 54 3.59 3.68 5.72
N TYR A 55 3.06 2.47 5.49
CA TYR A 55 1.62 2.19 5.58
C TYR A 55 1.09 2.47 6.99
N PHE A 56 1.76 1.98 8.01
CA PHE A 56 1.35 2.19 9.39
C PHE A 56 1.26 3.68 9.73
N CYS A 57 2.20 4.49 9.28
CA CYS A 57 2.17 5.94 9.50
C CYS A 57 0.94 6.61 8.89
N GLU A 58 0.38 6.05 7.80
CA GLU A 58 -0.80 6.60 7.14
C GLU A 58 -2.12 6.16 7.79
N VAL A 59 -2.16 4.98 8.41
CA VAL A 59 -3.43 4.35 8.81
C VAL A 59 -3.57 4.08 10.31
N TYR A 60 -2.57 4.34 11.12
CA TYR A 60 -2.56 3.93 12.53
C TYR A 60 -3.76 4.44 13.33
N ASP A 61 -4.28 5.61 12.98
CA ASP A 61 -5.41 6.26 13.66
C ASP A 61 -6.77 5.74 13.17
N CYS A 62 -6.79 4.89 12.14
CA CYS A 62 -8.01 4.28 11.61
C CYS A 62 -8.36 2.98 12.32
N PHE A 63 -7.49 2.44 13.16
CA PHE A 63 -7.64 1.12 13.77
C PHE A 63 -7.86 1.18 15.27
N ASN A 64 -8.60 0.20 15.78
CA ASN A 64 -8.74 -0.07 17.21
C ASN A 64 -7.59 -0.95 17.72
N ASP A 65 -7.44 -1.05 19.03
CA ASP A 65 -6.36 -1.81 19.67
C ASP A 65 -6.41 -3.32 19.42
N ASP A 66 -7.53 -3.86 18.92
CA ASP A 66 -7.71 -5.27 18.60
C ASP A 66 -7.32 -5.62 17.14
N VAL A 67 -6.78 -4.67 16.39
CA VAL A 67 -6.42 -4.84 14.98
C VAL A 67 -5.28 -5.85 14.80
N ASN A 68 -5.37 -6.65 13.73
CA ASN A 68 -4.26 -7.42 13.22
C ASN A 68 -3.63 -6.66 12.05
N LEU A 69 -2.56 -5.93 12.32
CA LEU A 69 -1.91 -5.05 11.33
C LEU A 69 -1.26 -5.84 10.19
N PHE A 70 -0.78 -7.04 10.45
CA PHE A 70 -0.25 -7.90 9.38
C PHE A 70 -1.33 -8.24 8.35
N ASN A 71 -2.51 -8.62 8.82
CA ASN A 71 -3.62 -8.93 7.93
C ASN A 71 -4.08 -7.70 7.16
N GLU A 72 -4.21 -6.55 7.82
CA GLU A 72 -4.61 -5.31 7.17
C GLU A 72 -3.63 -4.90 6.08
N PHE A 73 -2.34 -4.96 6.37
CA PHE A 73 -1.30 -4.67 5.39
C PHE A 73 -1.35 -5.62 4.19
N THR A 74 -1.47 -6.91 4.46
CA THR A 74 -1.41 -7.95 3.43
C THR A 74 -2.66 -7.95 2.54
N TYR A 75 -3.86 -7.87 3.16
CA TYR A 75 -5.12 -7.97 2.41
C TYR A 75 -5.49 -6.68 1.68
N ASN A 76 -5.09 -5.53 2.21
CA ASN A 76 -5.42 -4.25 1.58
C ASN A 76 -4.42 -3.81 0.51
N TYR A 77 -3.28 -4.49 0.38
CA TYR A 77 -2.26 -4.13 -0.60
C TYR A 77 -2.77 -4.35 -2.01
N GLU A 78 -2.71 -3.29 -2.83
CA GLU A 78 -3.10 -3.33 -4.25
C GLU A 78 -1.90 -3.09 -5.19
N GLY A 79 -0.81 -2.55 -4.68
CA GLY A 79 0.40 -2.30 -5.44
C GLY A 79 0.46 -0.94 -6.10
N THR A 80 1.20 -0.86 -7.20
CA THR A 80 1.34 0.36 -7.99
C THR A 80 0.14 0.54 -8.93
N THR A 81 0.07 1.69 -9.61
CA THR A 81 -0.94 1.94 -10.65
C THR A 81 -0.92 0.85 -11.73
N GLU A 82 0.27 0.43 -12.16
CA GLU A 82 0.42 -0.62 -13.17
C GLU A 82 -0.10 -1.98 -12.67
N ASP A 83 0.18 -2.33 -11.41
CA ASP A 83 -0.31 -3.56 -10.80
C ASP A 83 -1.84 -3.59 -10.75
N ILE A 84 -2.45 -2.48 -10.37
CA ILE A 84 -3.91 -2.33 -10.32
C ILE A 84 -4.51 -2.48 -11.71
N LYS A 85 -3.91 -1.84 -12.72
CA LYS A 85 -4.36 -1.93 -14.11
C LYS A 85 -4.32 -3.38 -14.63
N GLU A 86 -3.21 -4.08 -14.39
CA GLU A 86 -3.08 -5.48 -14.77
C GLU A 86 -4.15 -6.35 -14.10
N MET A 87 -4.41 -6.14 -12.82
CA MET A 87 -5.43 -6.86 -12.09
C MET A 87 -6.82 -6.64 -12.70
N PHE A 88 -7.20 -5.40 -13.00
CA PHE A 88 -8.50 -5.09 -13.60
C PHE A 88 -8.65 -5.70 -14.99
N ILE A 89 -7.59 -5.66 -15.80
CA ILE A 89 -7.61 -6.26 -17.15
C ILE A 89 -7.76 -7.78 -17.04
N ASP A 90 -7.05 -8.42 -16.11
CA ASP A 90 -7.14 -9.86 -15.89
C ASP A 90 -8.55 -10.28 -15.42
N LEU A 91 -9.17 -9.49 -14.55
CA LEU A 91 -10.49 -9.79 -14.01
C LEU A 91 -11.64 -9.50 -14.98
N TYR A 92 -11.56 -8.42 -15.74
CA TYR A 92 -12.68 -7.89 -16.52
C TYR A 92 -12.41 -7.77 -18.01
N GLY A 93 -11.18 -8.02 -18.47
CA GLY A 93 -10.81 -7.84 -19.87
C GLY A 93 -11.65 -8.65 -20.83
N GLU A 94 -11.92 -9.91 -20.53
CA GLU A 94 -12.75 -10.77 -21.38
C GLU A 94 -14.20 -10.26 -21.45
N ASP A 95 -14.75 -9.80 -20.33
CA ASP A 95 -16.10 -9.25 -20.28
C ASP A 95 -16.20 -7.97 -21.11
N VAL A 96 -15.18 -7.11 -21.05
CA VAL A 96 -15.11 -5.89 -21.86
C VAL A 96 -14.99 -6.22 -23.34
N ASP A 97 -14.15 -7.18 -23.70
CA ASP A 97 -13.95 -7.60 -25.11
C ASP A 97 -15.24 -8.21 -25.72
N ALA A 98 -16.11 -8.76 -24.89
CA ALA A 98 -17.39 -9.32 -25.31
C ALA A 98 -18.46 -8.25 -25.56
N LEU A 99 -18.23 -6.99 -25.20
CA LEU A 99 -19.18 -5.90 -25.38
C LEU A 99 -19.26 -5.48 -26.85
N PRO A 100 -20.40 -4.91 -27.30
CA PRO A 100 -20.49 -4.22 -28.58
C PRO A 100 -19.42 -3.13 -28.72
N ASP A 101 -18.95 -2.88 -29.94
CA ASP A 101 -17.84 -1.97 -30.22
C ASP A 101 -18.05 -0.57 -29.60
N CYS A 102 -19.27 -0.05 -29.65
CA CYS A 102 -19.57 1.27 -29.11
C CYS A 102 -19.38 1.36 -27.58
N LEU A 103 -19.68 0.26 -26.87
CA LEU A 103 -19.48 0.19 -25.41
C LEU A 103 -18.02 -0.13 -25.06
N ARG A 104 -17.42 -1.07 -25.77
CA ARG A 104 -16.02 -1.44 -25.54
C ARG A 104 -15.10 -0.25 -25.77
N ASN A 105 -15.31 0.52 -26.84
CA ASN A 105 -14.49 1.70 -27.15
C ASN A 105 -14.70 2.87 -26.20
N ALA A 106 -15.81 2.89 -25.46
CA ALA A 106 -16.08 3.90 -24.45
C ALA A 106 -15.35 3.64 -23.14
N ILE A 107 -14.84 2.43 -22.92
CA ILE A 107 -14.11 2.08 -21.69
C ILE A 107 -12.65 2.48 -21.83
N ASN A 108 -12.23 3.40 -20.96
CA ASN A 108 -10.84 3.83 -20.81
C ASN A 108 -10.30 3.25 -19.51
N TRP A 109 -9.36 2.29 -19.61
CA TRP A 109 -8.80 1.62 -18.44
C TRP A 109 -8.11 2.60 -17.49
N ASP A 110 -7.42 3.60 -18.01
CA ASP A 110 -6.73 4.57 -17.16
C ASP A 110 -7.71 5.38 -16.32
N ASP A 111 -8.87 5.73 -16.87
CA ASP A 111 -9.94 6.41 -16.11
C ASP A 111 -10.55 5.50 -15.06
N VAL A 112 -10.78 4.22 -15.37
CA VAL A 112 -11.29 3.23 -14.42
C VAL A 112 -10.34 3.09 -13.24
N ILE A 113 -9.05 2.96 -13.51
CA ILE A 113 -8.02 2.82 -12.46
C ILE A 113 -7.92 4.09 -11.63
N SER A 114 -7.97 5.27 -12.26
CA SER A 114 -7.94 6.55 -11.55
C SER A 114 -9.11 6.69 -10.58
N ASP A 115 -10.30 6.28 -11.00
CA ASP A 115 -11.50 6.32 -10.15
C ASP A 115 -11.38 5.32 -8.99
N PHE A 116 -10.91 4.10 -9.26
CA PHE A 116 -10.69 3.11 -8.21
C PHE A 116 -9.72 3.63 -7.15
N ILE A 117 -8.59 4.18 -7.57
CA ILE A 117 -7.58 4.73 -6.65
C ILE A 117 -8.18 5.88 -5.85
N ARG A 118 -8.89 6.79 -6.50
CA ARG A 118 -9.45 7.98 -5.87
C ARG A 118 -10.48 7.66 -4.79
N PHE A 119 -11.36 6.68 -5.05
CA PHE A 119 -12.51 6.42 -4.19
C PHE A 119 -12.28 5.26 -3.21
N ASP A 120 -11.44 4.31 -3.55
CA ASP A 120 -11.32 3.06 -2.80
C ASP A 120 -9.94 2.83 -2.18
N CYS A 121 -8.95 3.67 -2.49
CA CYS A 121 -7.58 3.46 -2.03
C CYS A 121 -6.99 4.65 -1.29
N ILE A 122 -5.98 4.36 -0.49
CA ILE A 122 -5.05 5.34 0.07
C ILE A 122 -3.69 5.17 -0.61
N ALA A 123 -2.96 6.28 -0.73
CA ALA A 123 -1.62 6.30 -1.31
C ALA A 123 -0.57 6.26 -0.20
N VAL A 124 0.41 5.39 -0.36
CA VAL A 124 1.57 5.29 0.53
C VAL A 124 2.83 5.50 -0.30
N ASN A 125 3.55 6.56 -0.02
CA ASN A 125 4.79 6.88 -0.73
C ASN A 125 5.97 6.19 -0.04
N TYR A 126 6.73 5.42 -0.82
CA TYR A 126 7.92 4.76 -0.34
C TYR A 126 8.94 4.65 -1.47
N ASN A 127 10.17 5.05 -1.22
CA ASN A 127 11.31 4.91 -2.13
C ASN A 127 11.03 5.45 -3.53
N TYR A 128 10.45 6.67 -3.60
CA TYR A 128 10.10 7.40 -4.83
C TYR A 128 8.98 6.78 -5.66
N ASP A 129 8.35 5.70 -5.19
CA ASP A 129 7.17 5.10 -5.78
C ASP A 129 5.95 5.32 -4.90
N THR A 130 4.77 5.23 -5.50
CA THR A 130 3.50 5.27 -4.78
C THR A 130 2.85 3.89 -4.83
N TYR A 131 2.53 3.38 -3.66
CA TYR A 131 1.83 2.11 -3.48
C TYR A 131 0.44 2.38 -2.94
N TYR A 132 -0.53 1.60 -3.38
CA TYR A 132 -1.92 1.80 -3.01
C TYR A 132 -2.42 0.65 -2.16
N PHE A 133 -3.24 1.01 -1.18
CA PHE A 133 -3.91 0.06 -0.28
C PHE A 133 -5.38 0.42 -0.24
N ARG A 134 -6.25 -0.57 -0.10
CA ARG A 134 -7.67 -0.31 0.07
C ARG A 134 -7.91 0.49 1.34
N ASN A 135 -8.90 1.37 1.29
CA ASN A 135 -9.35 2.11 2.47
C ASN A 135 -9.87 1.14 3.55
N VAL A 136 -9.59 1.49 4.78
CA VAL A 136 -10.03 0.76 5.96
C VAL A 136 -11.24 1.40 6.60
#